data_c62a0c95ed4e2468d2c6e5215ed1cec5
#
_entry.id   c62a0c95ed4e2468d2c6e5215ed1cec5
#
_cell.length_a   1.000
_cell.length_b   1.000
_cell.length_c   1.000
_cell.angle_alpha   90.00
_cell.angle_beta   90.00
_cell.angle_gamma   90.00
#
_symmetry.space_group_name_H-M   'P 1'
#
loop_
_entity.id
_entity.type
_entity.pdbx_description
1 polymer ?
#
loop_
_entity_poly.entity_id
_entity_poly.type
_entity_poly.pdbx_seq_one_letter_code
_entity_poly.pdbx_strand_id
1 'polypeptide(L)'
;MPIAGVVGGLRYSNFMFDVLVYLYENYWRPDACPDHDQLTRKLSSVGFESDEIQEALSWLDGVAVAAQSYVGQQGELSLRVYSLAEQEHLGEDSIGFISFLESAGVLPPPMREMVIDRSSAIAGGPLDLEDLKIIVLMVFWSLGEEPDALILDELFVDAEDRLIH
;
A
#
# COMPACT_ATOMS: atom_id res chain seq x y z
N MET A 1 23.74 -1.93 -16.13
CA MET A 1 22.85 -1.76 -15.24
C MET A 1 23.26 -1.10 -14.01
N PRO A 2 24.42 -0.73 -13.76
CA PRO A 2 24.78 -0.09 -12.51
C PRO A 2 24.00 1.17 -12.24
N ILE A 3 23.66 1.87 -13.27
CA ILE A 3 22.89 3.05 -13.06
C ILE A 3 21.55 2.75 -12.47
N ALA A 4 20.99 1.67 -12.91
CA ALA A 4 19.75 1.24 -12.37
C ALA A 4 19.92 0.93 -10.88
N GLY A 5 21.06 0.41 -10.52
CA GLY A 5 21.30 0.14 -9.13
C GLY A 5 21.31 1.39 -8.28
N VAL A 6 21.90 2.43 -8.80
CA VAL A 6 21.94 3.69 -8.08
C VAL A 6 20.54 4.25 -7.94
N VAL A 7 19.82 4.28 -9.03
CA VAL A 7 18.45 4.73 -8.98
C VAL A 7 17.63 3.78 -8.12
N GLY A 8 18.01 2.51 -8.15
CA GLY A 8 17.32 1.50 -7.38
C GLY A 8 17.34 1.78 -5.90
N GLY A 9 18.38 2.43 -5.40
CA GLY A 9 18.42 2.76 -4.01
C GLY A 9 17.26 3.62 -3.58
N LEU A 10 16.85 4.55 -4.44
CA LEU A 10 15.70 5.39 -4.16
C LEU A 10 14.39 4.69 -4.47
N ARG A 11 14.45 3.60 -5.24
CA ARG A 11 13.25 2.94 -5.70
C ARG A 11 13.03 1.58 -5.11
N TYR A 12 13.73 1.26 -4.05
CA TYR A 12 13.51 -0.02 -3.40
C TYR A 12 12.07 -0.25 -3.04
N SER A 13 11.43 0.80 -2.51
CA SER A 13 10.03 0.68 -2.13
C SER A 13 9.14 0.36 -3.32
N ASN A 14 9.51 0.87 -4.50
CA ASN A 14 8.70 0.63 -5.69
C ASN A 14 8.71 -0.83 -6.10
N PHE A 15 9.84 -1.50 -5.94
CA PHE A 15 9.91 -2.93 -6.27
C PHE A 15 9.04 -3.75 -5.32
N MET A 16 9.02 -3.35 -4.05
CA MET A 16 8.11 -3.99 -3.11
C MET A 16 6.66 -3.82 -3.56
N PHE A 17 6.33 -2.63 -4.06
CA PHE A 17 4.96 -2.38 -4.53
C PHE A 17 4.60 -3.27 -5.71
N ASP A 18 5.57 -3.62 -6.55
CA ASP A 18 5.30 -4.53 -7.66
C ASP A 18 4.89 -5.90 -7.15
N VAL A 19 5.50 -6.37 -6.07
CA VAL A 19 5.08 -7.62 -5.45
C VAL A 19 3.65 -7.50 -4.93
N LEU A 20 3.33 -6.39 -4.29
CA LEU A 20 2.00 -6.18 -3.74
C LEU A 20 0.94 -6.17 -4.83
N VAL A 21 1.22 -5.51 -5.95
CA VAL A 21 0.29 -5.47 -7.06
C VAL A 21 0.09 -6.87 -7.64
N TYR A 22 1.18 -7.64 -7.74
CA TYR A 22 1.07 -9.01 -8.20
C TYR A 22 0.14 -9.84 -7.31
N LEU A 23 0.27 -9.67 -6.00
CA LEU A 23 -0.59 -10.39 -5.07
C LEU A 23 -2.04 -9.99 -5.25
N TYR A 24 -2.30 -8.70 -5.41
CA TYR A 24 -3.65 -8.21 -5.60
C TYR A 24 -4.27 -8.80 -6.87
N GLU A 25 -3.50 -8.90 -7.93
CA GLU A 25 -4.03 -9.35 -9.21
C GLU A 25 -4.17 -10.86 -9.30
N ASN A 26 -3.42 -11.60 -8.51
CA ASN A 26 -3.42 -13.06 -8.61
C ASN A 26 -4.19 -13.75 -7.49
N TYR A 27 -4.46 -13.06 -6.39
CA TYR A 27 -5.21 -13.61 -5.28
C TYR A 27 -6.28 -12.62 -4.89
N TRP A 28 -7.53 -13.05 -4.96
CA TRP A 28 -8.62 -12.11 -4.73
C TRP A 28 -8.77 -11.75 -3.26
N ARG A 29 -8.20 -12.52 -2.36
CA ARG A 29 -8.22 -12.25 -0.92
C ARG A 29 -6.93 -12.77 -0.29
N PRO A 30 -6.54 -12.19 0.85
CA PRO A 30 -5.32 -12.68 1.52
C PRO A 30 -5.38 -14.16 1.90
N ASP A 31 -6.54 -14.67 2.30
CA ASP A 31 -6.64 -16.05 2.70
C ASP A 31 -6.63 -17.01 1.50
N ALA A 32 -6.69 -16.48 0.28
CA ALA A 32 -6.49 -17.28 -0.91
C ALA A 32 -5.02 -17.50 -1.21
N CYS A 33 -4.14 -16.76 -0.55
CA CYS A 33 -2.71 -16.91 -0.76
C CYS A 33 -2.21 -18.20 -0.13
N PRO A 34 -1.21 -18.85 -0.75
CA PRO A 34 -0.59 -20.01 -0.12
C PRO A 34 0.19 -19.59 1.11
N ASP A 35 0.71 -20.57 1.87
CA ASP A 35 1.46 -20.21 3.06
C ASP A 35 2.73 -19.44 2.67
N HIS A 36 3.39 -18.89 3.69
CA HIS A 36 4.49 -17.96 3.48
C HIS A 36 5.61 -18.57 2.61
N ASP A 37 5.97 -19.81 2.89
CA ASP A 37 7.06 -20.46 2.15
C ASP A 37 6.70 -20.71 0.70
N GLN A 38 5.49 -21.19 0.46
CA GLN A 38 5.04 -21.44 -0.89
C GLN A 38 4.88 -20.14 -1.67
N LEU A 39 4.38 -19.11 -1.01
CA LEU A 39 4.22 -17.82 -1.65
C LEU A 39 5.58 -17.24 -2.03
N THR A 40 6.55 -17.36 -1.15
CA THR A 40 7.89 -16.89 -1.42
C THR A 40 8.47 -17.58 -2.65
N ARG A 41 8.31 -18.90 -2.73
CA ARG A 41 8.79 -19.64 -3.89
C ARG A 41 8.08 -19.23 -5.17
N LYS A 42 6.78 -19.03 -5.09
CA LYS A 42 6.01 -18.63 -6.26
C LYS A 42 6.48 -17.27 -6.76
N LEU A 43 6.64 -16.33 -5.86
CA LEU A 43 7.07 -14.99 -6.25
C LEU A 43 8.48 -15.01 -6.81
N SER A 44 9.35 -15.83 -6.23
CA SER A 44 10.70 -15.98 -6.74
C SER A 44 10.69 -16.56 -8.16
N SER A 45 9.81 -17.50 -8.41
CA SER A 45 9.73 -18.14 -9.72
C SER A 45 9.20 -17.19 -10.79
N VAL A 46 8.44 -16.18 -10.37
CA VAL A 46 7.92 -15.17 -11.29
C VAL A 46 8.98 -14.15 -11.66
N GLY A 47 10.02 -14.04 -10.83
CA GLY A 47 11.13 -13.14 -11.14
C GLY A 47 11.43 -12.10 -10.09
N PHE A 48 10.68 -12.08 -9.01
CA PHE A 48 10.94 -11.10 -7.94
C PHE A 48 12.15 -11.54 -7.12
N GLU A 49 12.88 -10.57 -6.63
CA GLU A 49 14.06 -10.84 -5.83
C GLU A 49 13.68 -11.09 -4.37
N SER A 50 14.55 -11.81 -3.68
CA SER A 50 14.30 -12.20 -2.31
C SER A 50 14.04 -11.00 -1.41
N ASP A 51 14.82 -9.93 -1.58
CA ASP A 51 14.66 -8.72 -0.77
C ASP A 51 13.30 -8.07 -1.00
N GLU A 52 12.89 -8.02 -2.25
CA GLU A 52 11.59 -7.43 -2.60
C GLU A 52 10.45 -8.23 -1.98
N ILE A 53 10.58 -9.54 -2.06
CA ILE A 53 9.55 -10.43 -1.52
C ILE A 53 9.45 -10.28 -0.02
N GLN A 54 10.59 -10.32 0.67
CA GLN A 54 10.60 -10.21 2.12
C GLN A 54 10.05 -8.87 2.59
N GLU A 55 10.43 -7.82 1.91
CA GLU A 55 9.94 -6.49 2.27
C GLU A 55 8.43 -6.40 2.10
N ALA A 56 7.91 -6.92 1.00
CA ALA A 56 6.48 -6.87 0.73
C ALA A 56 5.69 -7.69 1.74
N LEU A 57 6.16 -8.90 2.02
CA LEU A 57 5.43 -9.76 2.95
C LEU A 57 5.49 -9.22 4.37
N SER A 58 6.63 -8.65 4.76
CA SER A 58 6.75 -8.03 6.06
C SER A 58 5.81 -6.83 6.19
N TRP A 59 5.73 -6.03 5.13
CA TRP A 59 4.84 -4.89 5.11
C TRP A 59 3.38 -5.33 5.25
N LEU A 60 3.01 -6.41 4.56
CA LEU A 60 1.65 -6.94 4.66
C LEU A 60 1.33 -7.45 6.05
N ASP A 61 2.30 -8.08 6.71
CA ASP A 61 2.10 -8.50 8.09
C ASP A 61 1.78 -7.29 8.97
N GLY A 62 2.39 -6.16 8.67
CA GLY A 62 2.12 -4.93 9.38
C GLY A 62 0.71 -4.42 9.18
N VAL A 63 0.08 -4.72 8.05
CA VAL A 63 -1.31 -4.34 7.85
C VAL A 63 -2.21 -5.06 8.85
N ALA A 64 -1.94 -6.35 9.07
CA ALA A 64 -2.73 -7.11 10.03
C ALA A 64 -2.57 -6.56 11.44
N VAL A 65 -1.35 -6.17 11.81
CA VAL A 65 -1.11 -5.57 13.11
C VAL A 65 -1.82 -4.23 13.24
N ALA A 66 -1.75 -3.42 12.19
CA ALA A 66 -2.40 -2.11 12.20
C ALA A 66 -3.92 -2.28 12.31
N ALA A 67 -4.47 -3.28 11.65
CA ALA A 67 -5.90 -3.53 11.72
C ALA A 67 -6.34 -3.78 13.15
N GLN A 68 -5.56 -4.53 13.90
CA GLN A 68 -5.90 -4.80 15.29
C GLN A 68 -5.82 -3.54 16.14
N SER A 69 -4.89 -2.65 15.80
CA SER A 69 -4.71 -1.43 16.59
C SER A 69 -5.83 -0.41 16.35
N TYR A 70 -6.34 -0.33 15.14
CA TYR A 70 -7.27 0.73 14.79
C TYR A 70 -8.74 0.30 14.74
N VAL A 71 -8.99 -0.98 14.74
CA VAL A 71 -10.36 -1.47 14.75
C VAL A 71 -11.04 -1.06 16.04
N GLY A 72 -12.21 -0.48 15.93
CA GLY A 72 -12.96 -0.05 17.11
C GLY A 72 -12.72 1.38 17.53
N GLN A 73 -11.75 2.03 16.98
CA GLN A 73 -11.54 3.44 17.29
C GLN A 73 -12.59 4.26 16.56
N GLN A 74 -13.35 5.01 17.34
CA GLN A 74 -14.50 5.74 16.80
C GLN A 74 -14.28 7.22 16.91
N GLY A 75 -13.51 7.78 16.02
CA GLY A 75 -13.30 9.21 16.00
C GLY A 75 -14.04 9.86 14.87
N GLU A 76 -15.29 9.51 14.71
CA GLU A 76 -16.00 9.83 13.50
C GLU A 76 -16.11 11.30 13.20
N LEU A 77 -16.11 12.14 14.21
CA LEU A 77 -16.24 13.58 13.99
C LEU A 77 -14.93 14.32 14.17
N SER A 78 -13.84 13.61 14.45
CA SER A 78 -12.59 14.29 14.65
C SER A 78 -11.92 14.61 13.33
N LEU A 79 -11.42 15.82 13.23
CA LEU A 79 -10.66 16.25 12.08
C LEU A 79 -9.24 15.75 12.23
N ARG A 80 -8.73 15.13 11.19
CA ARG A 80 -7.37 14.60 11.22
C ARG A 80 -6.38 15.72 10.97
N VAL A 81 -5.48 15.91 11.92
CA VAL A 81 -4.41 16.87 11.77
C VAL A 81 -3.12 16.11 11.56
N TYR A 82 -2.39 16.43 10.50
CA TYR A 82 -1.16 15.73 10.17
C TYR A 82 0.01 16.42 10.84
N SER A 83 0.88 15.63 11.47
CA SER A 83 2.10 16.18 12.05
C SER A 83 3.02 16.64 10.94
N LEU A 84 4.02 17.45 11.31
CA LEU A 84 4.98 17.91 10.32
C LEU A 84 5.71 16.75 9.66
N ALA A 85 6.09 15.77 10.46
CA ALA A 85 6.77 14.58 9.93
C ALA A 85 5.88 13.85 8.94
N GLU A 86 4.60 13.72 9.24
CA GLU A 86 3.66 13.07 8.33
C GLU A 86 3.52 13.86 7.05
N GLN A 87 3.44 15.19 7.17
CA GLN A 87 3.31 16.04 5.99
C GLN A 87 4.51 15.91 5.08
N GLU A 88 5.69 15.86 5.65
CA GLU A 88 6.90 15.74 4.87
C GLU A 88 7.03 14.37 4.21
N HIS A 89 6.64 13.33 4.91
CA HIS A 89 6.76 11.98 4.38
C HIS A 89 5.70 11.67 3.33
N LEU A 90 4.46 12.08 3.57
CA LEU A 90 3.36 11.80 2.65
C LEU A 90 3.36 12.72 1.45
N GLY A 91 3.61 14.00 1.69
CA GLY A 91 3.55 14.97 0.63
C GLY A 91 2.12 15.47 0.41
N GLU A 92 2.05 16.58 -0.29
CA GLU A 92 0.79 17.28 -0.49
C GLU A 92 -0.21 16.47 -1.31
N ASP A 93 0.28 15.82 -2.36
CA ASP A 93 -0.61 15.05 -3.24
C ASP A 93 -1.22 13.86 -2.51
N SER A 94 -0.42 13.17 -1.71
CA SER A 94 -0.91 12.02 -0.98
C SER A 94 -1.93 12.41 0.07
N ILE A 95 -1.66 13.48 0.81
CA ILE A 95 -2.61 13.94 1.81
C ILE A 95 -3.91 14.39 1.15
N GLY A 96 -3.80 15.08 0.01
CA GLY A 96 -4.98 15.49 -0.74
C GLY A 96 -5.82 14.30 -1.19
N PHE A 97 -5.16 13.25 -1.63
CA PHE A 97 -5.87 12.07 -2.09
C PHE A 97 -6.57 11.36 -0.92
N ILE A 98 -5.90 11.27 0.23
CA ILE A 98 -6.53 10.69 1.42
C ILE A 98 -7.77 11.51 1.80
N SER A 99 -7.66 12.83 1.78
CA SER A 99 -8.79 13.70 2.08
C SER A 99 -9.92 13.51 1.09
N PHE A 100 -9.58 13.33 -0.18
CA PHE A 100 -10.58 13.07 -1.21
C PHE A 100 -11.34 11.78 -0.89
N LEU A 101 -10.63 10.72 -0.53
CA LEU A 101 -11.27 9.45 -0.23
C LEU A 101 -12.15 9.55 1.01
N GLU A 102 -11.70 10.30 2.01
CA GLU A 102 -12.50 10.51 3.21
C GLU A 102 -13.78 11.26 2.89
N SER A 103 -13.68 12.32 2.10
CA SER A 103 -14.84 13.14 1.72
C SER A 103 -15.82 12.34 0.90
N ALA A 104 -15.34 11.41 0.10
CA ALA A 104 -16.21 10.57 -0.71
C ALA A 104 -16.85 9.45 0.10
N GLY A 105 -16.50 9.32 1.38
CA GLY A 105 -17.06 8.29 2.23
C GLY A 105 -16.47 6.92 1.99
N VAL A 106 -15.34 6.86 1.31
CA VAL A 106 -14.70 5.60 0.93
C VAL A 106 -13.74 5.12 2.01
N LEU A 107 -13.14 6.06 2.73
CA LEU A 107 -12.08 5.73 3.67
C LEU A 107 -12.51 6.12 5.09
N PRO A 108 -13.08 5.18 5.86
CA PRO A 108 -13.46 5.47 7.24
C PRO A 108 -12.23 5.77 8.10
N PRO A 109 -12.41 6.47 9.23
CA PRO A 109 -11.27 6.86 10.06
C PRO A 109 -10.30 5.74 10.42
N PRO A 110 -10.75 4.55 10.83
CA PRO A 110 -9.77 3.50 11.13
C PRO A 110 -8.93 3.10 9.94
N MET A 111 -9.53 3.01 8.76
CA MET A 111 -8.78 2.67 7.55
C MET A 111 -7.84 3.80 7.15
N ARG A 112 -8.29 5.05 7.34
CA ARG A 112 -7.41 6.18 7.10
C ARG A 112 -6.14 6.06 7.92
N GLU A 113 -6.29 5.73 9.21
CA GLU A 113 -5.13 5.60 10.08
C GLU A 113 -4.23 4.45 9.66
N MET A 114 -4.83 3.36 9.16
CA MET A 114 -4.03 2.26 8.64
C MET A 114 -3.23 2.68 7.42
N VAL A 115 -3.84 3.45 6.53
CA VAL A 115 -3.14 3.94 5.35
C VAL A 115 -1.97 4.82 5.76
N ILE A 116 -2.19 5.72 6.71
CA ILE A 116 -1.12 6.61 7.18
C ILE A 116 -0.02 5.80 7.85
N ASP A 117 -0.38 4.85 8.69
CA ASP A 117 0.59 4.01 9.37
C ASP A 117 1.43 3.21 8.38
N ARG A 118 0.78 2.61 7.39
CA ARG A 118 1.50 1.80 6.43
C ARG A 118 2.33 2.64 5.48
N SER A 119 1.89 3.86 5.21
CA SER A 119 2.69 4.79 4.43
C SER A 119 3.94 5.20 5.18
N SER A 120 3.81 5.41 6.49
CA SER A 120 4.96 5.80 7.30
C SER A 120 6.00 4.70 7.39
N ALA A 121 5.61 3.47 7.15
CA ALA A 121 6.54 2.33 7.19
C ALA A 121 7.42 2.27 5.93
N ILE A 122 7.09 3.04 4.90
CA ILE A 122 7.88 3.05 3.67
C ILE A 122 9.04 4.02 3.85
N ALA A 123 10.25 3.54 3.62
CA ALA A 123 11.43 4.37 3.77
C ALA A 123 11.57 5.33 2.61
N GLY A 124 12.25 6.45 2.86
CA GLY A 124 12.58 7.39 1.79
C GLY A 124 11.88 8.71 1.92
N GLY A 125 12.01 9.51 0.87
CA GLY A 125 11.46 10.85 0.83
C GLY A 125 9.96 10.87 0.63
N PRO A 126 9.43 11.99 0.14
CA PRO A 126 7.97 12.04 0.00
C PRO A 126 7.44 10.90 -0.82
N LEU A 127 6.32 10.35 -0.37
CA LEU A 127 5.72 9.21 -1.01
C LEU A 127 5.05 9.64 -2.32
N ASP A 128 5.28 8.88 -3.39
CA ASP A 128 4.61 9.15 -4.65
C ASP A 128 3.13 8.83 -4.53
N LEU A 129 2.31 9.60 -5.23
CA LEU A 129 0.87 9.36 -5.21
C LEU A 129 0.54 7.97 -5.74
N GLU A 130 1.27 7.49 -6.74
CA GLU A 130 1.05 6.16 -7.27
C GLU A 130 1.27 5.10 -6.20
N ASP A 131 2.32 5.29 -5.40
CA ASP A 131 2.60 4.33 -4.33
C ASP A 131 1.53 4.39 -3.25
N LEU A 132 1.04 5.58 -2.94
CA LEU A 132 -0.04 5.72 -1.97
C LEU A 132 -1.29 5.00 -2.46
N LYS A 133 -1.60 5.10 -3.74
CA LYS A 133 -2.77 4.41 -4.27
C LYS A 133 -2.66 2.90 -4.10
N ILE A 134 -1.46 2.37 -4.28
CA ILE A 134 -1.25 0.95 -4.05
C ILE A 134 -1.43 0.60 -2.58
N ILE A 135 -0.94 1.45 -1.68
CA ILE A 135 -1.12 1.22 -0.25
C ILE A 135 -2.62 1.17 0.10
N VAL A 136 -3.39 2.12 -0.42
CA VAL A 136 -4.83 2.13 -0.18
C VAL A 136 -5.46 0.83 -0.70
N LEU A 137 -5.08 0.45 -1.91
CA LEU A 137 -5.60 -0.77 -2.52
C LEU A 137 -5.29 -1.99 -1.66
N MET A 138 -4.08 -2.07 -1.14
CA MET A 138 -3.66 -3.21 -0.34
C MET A 138 -4.35 -3.24 1.03
N VAL A 139 -4.64 -2.08 1.59
CA VAL A 139 -5.38 -2.03 2.84
C VAL A 139 -6.78 -2.59 2.64
N PHE A 140 -7.47 -2.17 1.57
CA PHE A 140 -8.78 -2.73 1.26
C PHE A 140 -8.69 -4.24 1.04
N TRP A 141 -7.72 -4.66 0.23
CA TRP A 141 -7.55 -6.08 -0.07
C TRP A 141 -7.30 -6.89 1.20
N SER A 142 -6.45 -6.38 2.08
CA SER A 142 -6.11 -7.10 3.31
C SER A 142 -7.30 -7.24 4.26
N LEU A 143 -8.22 -6.29 4.21
CA LEU A 143 -9.41 -6.34 5.05
C LEU A 143 -10.55 -7.10 4.38
N GLY A 144 -10.35 -7.55 3.16
CA GLY A 144 -11.39 -8.28 2.43
C GLY A 144 -12.52 -7.38 1.96
N GLU A 145 -12.23 -6.10 1.75
CA GLU A 145 -13.23 -5.13 1.30
C GLU A 145 -12.88 -4.63 -0.09
N GLU A 146 -13.90 -4.30 -0.86
CA GLU A 146 -13.71 -3.75 -2.19
C GLU A 146 -14.13 -2.30 -2.22
N PRO A 147 -13.29 -1.42 -2.78
CA PRO A 147 -13.68 -0.03 -2.95
C PRO A 147 -14.81 0.11 -3.97
N ASP A 148 -15.47 1.25 -3.93
CA ASP A 148 -16.43 1.60 -4.97
C ASP A 148 -15.79 1.49 -6.35
N ALA A 149 -16.57 1.13 -7.37
CA ALA A 149 -16.04 0.88 -8.70
C ALA A 149 -15.29 2.08 -9.27
N LEU A 150 -15.80 3.28 -9.04
CA LEU A 150 -15.12 4.47 -9.56
C LEU A 150 -13.78 4.69 -8.88
N ILE A 151 -13.74 4.42 -7.58
CA ILE A 151 -12.48 4.56 -6.84
C ILE A 151 -11.52 3.46 -7.26
N LEU A 152 -12.03 2.25 -7.45
CA LEU A 152 -11.21 1.14 -7.88
C LEU A 152 -10.54 1.44 -9.22
N ASP A 153 -11.28 2.02 -10.16
CA ASP A 153 -10.71 2.41 -11.43
C ASP A 153 -9.56 3.38 -11.25
N GLU A 154 -9.76 4.37 -10.37
CA GLU A 154 -8.73 5.36 -10.12
C GLU A 154 -7.48 4.73 -9.55
N LEU A 155 -7.63 3.78 -8.64
CA LEU A 155 -6.50 3.11 -8.02
C LEU A 155 -5.83 2.15 -9.01
N PHE A 156 -6.63 1.44 -9.78
CA PHE A 156 -6.16 0.34 -10.59
C PHE A 156 -5.39 0.79 -11.84
N VAL A 157 -5.81 1.89 -12.42
CA VAL A 157 -5.13 2.40 -13.62
C VAL A 157 -3.64 2.57 -13.37
N ASP A 158 -3.31 3.19 -12.25
CA ASP A 158 -1.90 3.42 -11.93
C ASP A 158 -1.17 2.11 -11.62
N ALA A 159 -1.86 1.17 -10.98
CA ALA A 159 -1.26 -0.12 -10.66
C ALA A 159 -0.96 -0.91 -11.92
N GLU A 160 -1.91 -0.91 -12.86
CA GLU A 160 -1.70 -1.60 -14.13
C GLU A 160 -0.56 -0.99 -14.93
N ASP A 161 -0.50 0.33 -14.93
CA ASP A 161 0.54 1.04 -15.64
C ASP A 161 1.90 0.66 -15.11
N ARG A 162 1.99 0.50 -13.81
CA ARG A 162 3.24 0.10 -13.16
C ARG A 162 3.67 -1.29 -13.61
N LEU A 163 2.73 -2.22 -13.74
CA LEU A 163 3.06 -3.58 -14.12
C LEU A 163 3.46 -3.70 -15.59
N ILE A 164 2.94 -2.83 -16.43
CA ILE A 164 3.27 -2.85 -17.83
C ILE A 164 4.73 -2.45 -18.04
N HIS A 165 5.22 -1.59 -17.20
CA HIS A 165 6.58 -1.12 -17.28
C HIS A 165 7.50 -1.90 -16.38
#